data_1c65b638b27ff80fd9b9ca24e13b8dcd
#
_entry.id   1c65b638b27ff80fd9b9ca24e13b8dcd
#
_cell.length_a   1.000
_cell.length_b   1.000
_cell.length_c   1.000
_cell.angle_alpha   90.00
_cell.angle_beta   90.00
_cell.angle_gamma   90.00
#
_symmetry.space_group_name_H-M   'P 1'
#
loop_
_entity.id
_entity.type
_entity.pdbx_description
1 polymer ?
#
loop_
_entity_poly.entity_id
_entity_poly.type
_entity_poly.pdbx_seq_one_letter_code
_entity_poly.pdbx_strand_id
1 'polypeptide(L)'
;MEKNILTPLEFYEQLSDSYDQMISWPTRIGTEGAFFKKLATDYKIKSSLDVACSTGFHVIMFRRLGLDAVGIDSSSRMIEKAKSNAVTCGVTVEFILGDFTTLSKRFSEGFDIITCLGDTISHLKSRLDVKKALQEIFKCLNPGGLFILQNRNYDHLVKNGIRFAPPTGSRNGTEETLFFRLLDFSPKSIDYSVVTFHRHENRWDSIVRTTEIFPYFKAELESLLKAVGFRKTDFYRNFNFEDYDKNGPELIVVCEKKGTLKGRSIPKSSAGPERATRITKETKPPREGPTGGNLLRQDKPKRELPASTLKGAKVKVKPVRKK
;
A
#
# COMPACT_ATOMS: atom_id res chain seq x y z
N MET A 1 20.88 13.09 21.08
CA MET A 1 20.08 11.84 21.13
C MET A 1 20.32 11.11 19.82
N GLU A 2 20.81 9.88 19.88
CA GLU A 2 20.90 9.03 18.69
C GLU A 2 19.48 8.77 18.17
N LYS A 3 19.28 8.95 16.86
CA LYS A 3 18.01 8.61 16.23
C LYS A 3 17.87 7.08 16.27
N ASN A 4 16.80 6.59 16.88
CA ASN A 4 16.46 5.16 16.81
C ASN A 4 15.81 4.86 15.46
N ILE A 5 16.63 4.49 14.48
CA ILE A 5 16.19 4.13 13.13
C ILE A 5 15.96 2.61 13.09
N LEU A 6 14.72 2.24 12.89
CA LEU A 6 14.29 0.84 12.78
C LEU A 6 14.61 0.28 11.38
N THR A 7 14.91 -1.01 11.31
CA THR A 7 14.88 -1.70 10.02
C THR A 7 13.45 -1.67 9.43
N PRO A 8 13.28 -1.80 8.10
CA PRO A 8 11.94 -1.86 7.51
C PRO A 8 11.05 -2.94 8.16
N LEU A 9 11.60 -4.11 8.46
CA LEU A 9 10.86 -5.19 9.12
C LEU A 9 10.36 -4.77 10.50
N GLU A 10 11.24 -4.30 11.38
CA GLU A 10 10.87 -3.83 12.73
C GLU A 10 9.85 -2.69 12.68
N PHE A 11 10.02 -1.76 11.74
CA PHE A 11 9.12 -0.63 11.55
C PHE A 11 7.68 -1.08 11.24
N TYR A 12 7.51 -1.97 10.28
CA TYR A 12 6.20 -2.48 9.89
C TYR A 12 5.61 -3.47 10.89
N GLU A 13 6.41 -4.28 11.56
CA GLU A 13 5.95 -5.12 12.67
C GLU A 13 5.35 -4.30 13.81
N GLN A 14 5.97 -3.17 14.16
CA GLN A 14 5.46 -2.27 15.18
C GLN A 14 4.22 -1.45 14.74
N LEU A 15 3.98 -1.33 13.43
CA LEU A 15 2.81 -0.62 12.89
C LEU A 15 1.62 -1.55 12.62
N SER A 16 1.81 -2.85 12.62
CA SER A 16 0.83 -3.85 12.15
C SER A 16 -0.56 -3.70 12.76
N ASP A 17 -0.65 -3.40 14.06
CA ASP A 17 -1.94 -3.29 14.76
C ASP A 17 -2.76 -2.07 14.33
N SER A 18 -2.10 -1.00 13.93
CA SER A 18 -2.74 0.27 13.53
C SER A 18 -2.64 0.56 12.02
N TYR A 19 -2.00 -0.32 11.25
CA TYR A 19 -1.72 -0.09 9.84
C TYR A 19 -2.98 0.14 9.00
N ASP A 20 -4.03 -0.66 9.21
CA ASP A 20 -5.30 -0.54 8.47
C ASP A 20 -6.04 0.78 8.77
N GLN A 21 -5.86 1.33 9.97
CA GLN A 21 -6.39 2.65 10.33
C GLN A 21 -5.64 3.77 9.59
N MET A 22 -4.32 3.57 9.36
CA MET A 22 -3.49 4.53 8.66
C MET A 22 -3.80 4.60 7.15
N ILE A 23 -4.09 3.46 6.51
CA ILE A 23 -4.24 3.37 5.04
C ILE A 23 -5.67 3.48 4.52
N SER A 24 -6.69 3.43 5.37
CA SER A 24 -8.12 3.57 5.00
C SER A 24 -8.57 2.72 3.80
N TRP A 25 -8.91 1.46 4.02
CA TRP A 25 -9.38 0.54 2.98
C TRP A 25 -10.54 1.08 2.12
N PRO A 26 -11.59 1.74 2.69
CA PRO A 26 -12.68 2.30 1.88
C PRO A 26 -12.19 3.34 0.87
N THR A 27 -11.26 4.22 1.27
CA THR A 27 -10.68 5.23 0.38
C THR A 27 -9.92 4.55 -0.75
N ARG A 28 -9.10 3.53 -0.45
CA ARG A 28 -8.32 2.81 -1.45
C ARG A 28 -9.19 2.03 -2.44
N ILE A 29 -10.26 1.38 -1.98
CA ILE A 29 -11.22 0.73 -2.88
C ILE A 29 -11.77 1.75 -3.90
N GLY A 30 -12.14 2.94 -3.45
CA GLY A 30 -12.67 4.00 -4.31
C GLY A 30 -11.67 4.51 -5.35
N THR A 31 -10.39 4.59 -4.99
CA THR A 31 -9.34 5.14 -5.87
C THR A 31 -8.68 4.08 -6.77
N GLU A 32 -8.51 2.86 -6.29
CA GLU A 32 -7.70 1.82 -6.95
C GLU A 32 -8.55 0.74 -7.64
N GLY A 33 -9.78 0.50 -7.13
CA GLY A 33 -10.61 -0.62 -7.59
C GLY A 33 -10.96 -0.56 -9.09
N ALA A 34 -11.29 0.61 -9.62
CA ALA A 34 -11.61 0.80 -11.04
C ALA A 34 -10.39 0.55 -11.94
N PHE A 35 -9.20 0.99 -11.50
CA PHE A 35 -7.93 0.76 -12.19
C PHE A 35 -7.63 -0.73 -12.36
N PHE A 36 -7.62 -1.47 -11.25
CA PHE A 36 -7.32 -2.90 -11.30
C PHE A 36 -8.41 -3.71 -12.00
N LYS A 37 -9.68 -3.34 -11.86
CA LYS A 37 -10.78 -3.96 -12.63
C LYS A 37 -10.60 -3.78 -14.12
N LYS A 38 -10.21 -2.57 -14.57
CA LYS A 38 -9.93 -2.30 -15.97
C LYS A 38 -8.77 -3.14 -16.49
N LEU A 39 -7.62 -3.17 -15.78
CA LEU A 39 -6.49 -4.01 -16.16
C LEU A 39 -6.86 -5.49 -16.21
N ALA A 40 -7.57 -5.99 -15.20
CA ALA A 40 -8.01 -7.38 -15.16
C ALA A 40 -8.89 -7.75 -16.36
N THR A 41 -9.76 -6.84 -16.79
CA THR A 41 -10.65 -7.05 -17.96
C THR A 41 -9.88 -6.98 -19.28
N ASP A 42 -9.13 -5.89 -19.49
CA ASP A 42 -8.45 -5.60 -20.75
C ASP A 42 -7.38 -6.65 -21.08
N TYR A 43 -6.65 -7.10 -20.06
CA TYR A 43 -5.57 -8.10 -20.18
C TYR A 43 -6.03 -9.53 -19.85
N LYS A 44 -7.32 -9.75 -19.53
CA LYS A 44 -7.88 -11.07 -19.17
C LYS A 44 -7.09 -11.77 -18.06
N ILE A 45 -6.68 -10.99 -17.05
CA ILE A 45 -5.91 -11.44 -15.88
C ILE A 45 -6.68 -12.53 -15.13
N LYS A 46 -6.00 -13.61 -14.74
CA LYS A 46 -6.54 -14.71 -13.94
C LYS A 46 -5.82 -14.90 -12.62
N SER A 47 -4.50 -14.65 -12.57
CA SER A 47 -3.69 -14.85 -11.39
C SER A 47 -2.92 -13.59 -11.01
N SER A 48 -2.80 -13.34 -9.71
CA SER A 48 -2.13 -12.17 -9.16
C SER A 48 -1.23 -12.51 -7.98
N LEU A 49 -0.09 -11.82 -7.90
CA LEU A 49 0.78 -11.82 -6.73
C LEU A 49 0.96 -10.38 -6.24
N ASP A 50 0.69 -10.13 -4.97
CA ASP A 50 1.01 -8.85 -4.32
C ASP A 50 2.28 -9.02 -3.47
N VAL A 51 3.37 -8.36 -3.86
CA VAL A 51 4.64 -8.41 -3.12
C VAL A 51 4.69 -7.29 -2.10
N ALA A 52 5.13 -7.63 -0.87
CA ALA A 52 4.97 -6.81 0.32
C ALA A 52 3.49 -6.46 0.55
N CYS A 53 2.65 -7.48 0.63
CA CYS A 53 1.19 -7.35 0.67
C CYS A 53 0.65 -6.75 1.98
N SER A 54 1.51 -6.52 2.99
CA SER A 54 1.12 -5.97 4.30
C SER A 54 -0.08 -6.70 4.90
N THR A 55 -1.11 -5.96 5.30
CA THR A 55 -2.36 -6.50 5.89
C THR A 55 -3.34 -7.10 4.87
N GLY A 56 -2.93 -7.30 3.62
CA GLY A 56 -3.63 -8.08 2.61
C GLY A 56 -4.69 -7.34 1.79
N PHE A 57 -4.76 -6.02 1.85
CA PHE A 57 -5.78 -5.22 1.16
C PHE A 57 -5.92 -5.57 -0.33
N HIS A 58 -4.82 -5.53 -1.09
CA HIS A 58 -4.86 -5.79 -2.54
C HIS A 58 -5.18 -7.24 -2.86
N VAL A 59 -4.63 -8.19 -2.10
CA VAL A 59 -4.92 -9.63 -2.30
C VAL A 59 -6.40 -9.91 -2.14
N ILE A 60 -7.03 -9.34 -1.10
CA ILE A 60 -8.47 -9.46 -0.86
C ILE A 60 -9.27 -8.78 -1.97
N MET A 61 -8.86 -7.60 -2.41
CA MET A 61 -9.48 -6.88 -3.52
C MET A 61 -9.39 -7.68 -4.82
N PHE A 62 -8.23 -8.25 -5.16
CA PHE A 62 -8.04 -9.07 -6.36
C PHE A 62 -8.90 -10.32 -6.32
N ARG A 63 -9.00 -10.98 -5.16
CA ARG A 63 -9.91 -12.12 -4.99
C ARG A 63 -11.37 -11.75 -5.23
N ARG A 64 -11.80 -10.58 -4.76
CA ARG A 64 -13.16 -10.06 -5.01
C ARG A 64 -13.39 -9.68 -6.47
N LEU A 65 -12.33 -9.35 -7.22
CA LEU A 65 -12.39 -9.17 -8.68
C LEU A 65 -12.40 -10.51 -9.44
N GLY A 66 -12.38 -11.65 -8.74
CA GLY A 66 -12.40 -12.99 -9.33
C GLY A 66 -11.03 -13.53 -9.74
N LEU A 67 -9.94 -12.91 -9.31
CA LEU A 67 -8.59 -13.38 -9.58
C LEU A 67 -8.17 -14.44 -8.56
N ASP A 68 -7.31 -15.35 -8.98
CA ASP A 68 -6.55 -16.21 -8.10
C ASP A 68 -5.40 -15.39 -7.50
N ALA A 69 -5.55 -15.01 -6.23
CA ALA A 69 -4.70 -14.01 -5.59
C ALA A 69 -3.84 -14.61 -4.48
N VAL A 70 -2.56 -14.27 -4.50
CA VAL A 70 -1.56 -14.62 -3.49
C VAL A 70 -0.87 -13.35 -2.98
N GLY A 71 -0.58 -13.30 -1.68
CA GLY A 71 0.22 -12.23 -1.08
C GLY A 71 1.50 -12.79 -0.43
N ILE A 72 2.59 -12.04 -0.53
CA ILE A 72 3.83 -12.33 0.19
C ILE A 72 4.30 -11.09 0.95
N ASP A 73 4.70 -11.28 2.22
CA ASP A 73 5.27 -10.21 3.05
C ASP A 73 6.34 -10.81 3.98
N SER A 74 7.34 -10.01 4.33
CA SER A 74 8.42 -10.41 5.21
C SER A 74 8.06 -10.31 6.70
N SER A 75 7.01 -9.58 7.06
CA SER A 75 6.54 -9.42 8.43
C SER A 75 5.53 -10.50 8.80
N SER A 76 5.83 -11.26 9.83
CA SER A 76 4.91 -12.28 10.36
C SER A 76 3.63 -11.66 10.90
N ARG A 77 3.72 -10.51 11.56
CA ARG A 77 2.56 -9.77 12.09
C ARG A 77 1.65 -9.24 10.98
N MET A 78 2.24 -8.74 9.88
CA MET A 78 1.45 -8.33 8.72
C MET A 78 0.70 -9.51 8.10
N ILE A 79 1.36 -10.67 7.95
CA ILE A 79 0.73 -11.90 7.45
C ILE A 79 -0.39 -12.39 8.37
N GLU A 80 -0.21 -12.37 9.67
CA GLU A 80 -1.26 -12.72 10.64
C GLU A 80 -2.46 -11.79 10.50
N LYS A 81 -2.21 -10.48 10.41
CA LYS A 81 -3.26 -9.48 10.20
C LYS A 81 -3.97 -9.67 8.86
N ALA A 82 -3.21 -9.94 7.78
CA ALA A 82 -3.79 -10.23 6.46
C ALA A 82 -4.72 -11.45 6.47
N LYS A 83 -4.34 -12.53 7.15
CA LYS A 83 -5.19 -13.71 7.34
C LYS A 83 -6.47 -13.37 8.11
N SER A 84 -6.36 -12.61 9.20
CA SER A 84 -7.51 -12.13 9.98
C SER A 84 -8.45 -11.28 9.12
N ASN A 85 -7.90 -10.36 8.34
CA ASN A 85 -8.67 -9.50 7.44
C ASN A 85 -9.39 -10.30 6.36
N ALA A 86 -8.73 -11.32 5.78
CA ALA A 86 -9.37 -12.20 4.79
C ALA A 86 -10.58 -12.94 5.38
N VAL A 87 -10.44 -13.48 6.60
CA VAL A 87 -11.55 -14.11 7.33
C VAL A 87 -12.70 -13.12 7.54
N THR A 88 -12.40 -11.91 8.05
CA THR A 88 -13.39 -10.84 8.26
C THR A 88 -14.08 -10.44 6.96
N CYS A 89 -13.36 -10.44 5.85
CA CYS A 89 -13.88 -10.11 4.52
C CYS A 89 -14.59 -11.28 3.83
N GLY A 90 -14.63 -12.47 4.41
CA GLY A 90 -15.27 -13.66 3.86
C GLY A 90 -14.62 -14.18 2.58
N VAL A 91 -13.30 -14.02 2.42
CA VAL A 91 -12.56 -14.48 1.24
C VAL A 91 -11.50 -15.51 1.61
N THR A 92 -11.29 -16.48 0.71
CA THR A 92 -10.21 -17.48 0.84
C THR A 92 -9.08 -17.11 -0.12
N VAL A 93 -7.91 -16.79 0.44
CA VAL A 93 -6.69 -16.40 -0.27
C VAL A 93 -5.46 -16.95 0.45
N GLU A 94 -4.34 -17.02 -0.25
CA GLU A 94 -3.07 -17.46 0.32
C GLU A 94 -2.19 -16.26 0.69
N PHE A 95 -1.62 -16.30 1.90
CA PHE A 95 -0.61 -15.37 2.38
C PHE A 95 0.64 -16.12 2.82
N ILE A 96 1.79 -15.70 2.31
CA ILE A 96 3.08 -16.36 2.47
C ILE A 96 4.04 -15.43 3.21
N LEU A 97 4.67 -15.94 4.27
CA LEU A 97 5.79 -15.25 4.90
C LEU A 97 7.04 -15.42 4.03
N GLY A 98 7.62 -14.33 3.56
CA GLY A 98 8.82 -14.38 2.72
C GLY A 98 9.21 -13.06 2.10
N ASP A 99 10.42 -13.05 1.52
CA ASP A 99 11.03 -11.89 0.88
C ASP A 99 10.83 -11.95 -0.63
N PHE A 100 10.39 -10.84 -1.22
CA PHE A 100 10.16 -10.72 -2.66
C PHE A 100 11.45 -10.64 -3.49
N THR A 101 12.60 -10.54 -2.88
CA THR A 101 13.90 -10.64 -3.58
C THR A 101 14.30 -12.09 -3.91
N THR A 102 13.47 -13.08 -3.54
CA THR A 102 13.71 -14.51 -3.77
C THR A 102 12.50 -15.26 -4.32
N LEU A 103 11.61 -14.57 -5.03
CA LEU A 103 10.32 -15.10 -5.51
C LEU A 103 10.46 -16.36 -6.37
N SER A 104 11.42 -16.39 -7.31
CA SER A 104 11.61 -17.51 -8.24
C SER A 104 11.99 -18.82 -7.56
N LYS A 105 12.43 -18.78 -6.29
CA LYS A 105 12.66 -19.98 -5.48
C LYS A 105 11.37 -20.57 -4.90
N ARG A 106 10.28 -19.77 -4.85
CA ARG A 106 9.01 -20.15 -4.25
C ARG A 106 7.94 -20.50 -5.27
N PHE A 107 7.96 -19.83 -6.41
CA PHE A 107 6.95 -19.97 -7.45
C PHE A 107 7.57 -20.60 -8.69
N SER A 108 7.08 -21.78 -9.07
CA SER A 108 7.49 -22.50 -10.29
C SER A 108 6.69 -22.04 -11.52
N GLU A 109 5.51 -21.47 -11.31
CA GLU A 109 4.63 -20.93 -12.35
C GLU A 109 4.56 -19.40 -12.24
N GLY A 110 4.25 -18.74 -13.37
CA GLY A 110 4.16 -17.29 -13.41
C GLY A 110 2.76 -16.76 -13.06
N PHE A 111 2.70 -15.47 -12.74
CA PHE A 111 1.48 -14.72 -12.51
C PHE A 111 1.15 -13.83 -13.71
N ASP A 112 -0.14 -13.56 -13.92
CA ASP A 112 -0.58 -12.64 -14.97
C ASP A 112 -0.37 -11.18 -14.56
N ILE A 113 -0.49 -10.88 -13.27
CA ILE A 113 -0.16 -9.57 -12.72
C ILE A 113 0.62 -9.74 -11.41
N ILE A 114 1.68 -8.94 -11.25
CA ILE A 114 2.40 -8.78 -9.99
C ILE A 114 2.33 -7.31 -9.59
N THR A 115 2.02 -7.05 -8.33
CA THR A 115 1.97 -5.70 -7.77
C THR A 115 3.04 -5.51 -6.70
N CYS A 116 3.62 -4.29 -6.65
CA CYS A 116 4.49 -3.80 -5.59
C CYS A 116 4.07 -2.37 -5.26
N LEU A 117 3.25 -2.21 -4.25
CA LEU A 117 2.52 -0.98 -3.99
C LEU A 117 2.92 -0.38 -2.63
N GLY A 118 2.52 0.87 -2.39
CA GLY A 118 2.77 1.53 -1.11
C GLY A 118 4.20 1.99 -0.87
N ASP A 119 4.96 2.29 -1.94
CA ASP A 119 6.34 2.80 -1.85
C ASP A 119 7.38 1.76 -1.35
N THR A 120 7.07 0.47 -1.47
CA THR A 120 7.88 -0.64 -0.95
C THR A 120 9.30 -0.67 -1.50
N ILE A 121 9.48 -0.37 -2.78
CA ILE A 121 10.80 -0.34 -3.45
C ILE A 121 11.79 0.60 -2.73
N SER A 122 11.29 1.67 -2.11
CA SER A 122 12.11 2.66 -1.41
C SER A 122 12.78 2.12 -0.15
N HIS A 123 12.39 0.94 0.34
CA HIS A 123 13.09 0.27 1.44
C HIS A 123 14.34 -0.52 0.99
N LEU A 124 14.57 -0.68 -0.30
CA LEU A 124 15.78 -1.32 -0.83
C LEU A 124 16.91 -0.30 -0.91
N LYS A 125 18.06 -0.60 -0.25
CA LYS A 125 19.14 0.36 -0.01
C LYS A 125 19.96 0.73 -1.24
N SER A 126 19.92 -0.09 -2.30
CA SER A 126 20.77 0.13 -3.47
C SER A 126 20.04 -0.17 -4.77
N ARG A 127 20.50 0.49 -5.86
CA ARG A 127 20.07 0.17 -7.24
C ARG A 127 20.25 -1.30 -7.60
N LEU A 128 21.28 -1.94 -7.05
CA LEU A 128 21.54 -3.36 -7.28
C LEU A 128 20.44 -4.22 -6.64
N ASP A 129 20.01 -3.88 -5.43
CA ASP A 129 18.94 -4.61 -4.74
C ASP A 129 17.59 -4.41 -5.43
N VAL A 130 17.30 -3.18 -5.87
CA VAL A 130 16.10 -2.91 -6.70
C VAL A 130 16.15 -3.73 -7.99
N LYS A 131 17.29 -3.73 -8.69
CA LYS A 131 17.44 -4.53 -9.92
C LYS A 131 17.22 -6.02 -9.68
N LYS A 132 17.77 -6.57 -8.59
CA LYS A 132 17.55 -7.98 -8.20
C LYS A 132 16.08 -8.26 -7.93
N ALA A 133 15.41 -7.42 -7.14
CA ALA A 133 13.98 -7.54 -6.86
C ALA A 133 13.13 -7.51 -8.14
N LEU A 134 13.40 -6.54 -9.02
CA LEU A 134 12.73 -6.44 -10.33
C LEU A 134 13.00 -7.66 -11.22
N GLN A 135 14.19 -8.25 -11.17
CA GLN A 135 14.51 -9.50 -11.89
C GLN A 135 13.71 -10.69 -11.37
N GLU A 136 13.53 -10.81 -10.05
CA GLU A 136 12.71 -11.86 -9.45
C GLU A 136 11.23 -11.69 -9.85
N ILE A 137 10.70 -10.47 -9.77
CA ILE A 137 9.36 -10.13 -10.25
C ILE A 137 9.21 -10.50 -11.74
N PHE A 138 10.17 -10.11 -12.58
CA PHE A 138 10.14 -10.40 -14.01
C PHE A 138 10.15 -11.90 -14.31
N LYS A 139 10.93 -12.70 -13.58
CA LYS A 139 10.95 -14.18 -13.73
C LYS A 139 9.58 -14.78 -13.41
N CYS A 140 8.93 -14.31 -12.34
CA CYS A 140 7.64 -14.79 -11.88
C CYS A 140 6.44 -14.27 -12.68
N LEU A 141 6.61 -13.38 -13.65
CA LEU A 141 5.55 -12.97 -14.58
C LEU A 141 5.39 -13.95 -15.72
N ASN A 142 4.16 -14.25 -16.09
CA ASN A 142 3.80 -14.92 -17.35
C ASN A 142 4.22 -14.06 -18.56
N PRO A 143 4.49 -14.67 -19.74
CA PRO A 143 4.63 -13.89 -20.97
C PRO A 143 3.36 -13.06 -21.24
N GLY A 144 3.51 -11.74 -21.47
CA GLY A 144 2.41 -10.79 -21.59
C GLY A 144 1.84 -10.30 -20.24
N GLY A 145 2.40 -10.77 -19.12
CA GLY A 145 1.99 -10.37 -17.78
C GLY A 145 2.38 -8.95 -17.44
N LEU A 146 1.67 -8.36 -16.48
CA LEU A 146 1.84 -6.98 -16.03
C LEU A 146 2.56 -6.92 -14.68
N PHE A 147 3.46 -5.95 -14.55
CA PHE A 147 3.97 -5.51 -13.26
C PHE A 147 3.47 -4.09 -12.96
N ILE A 148 2.88 -3.90 -11.79
CA ILE A 148 2.40 -2.60 -11.33
C ILE A 148 3.22 -2.18 -10.12
N LEU A 149 3.88 -1.03 -10.24
CA LEU A 149 4.62 -0.42 -9.15
C LEU A 149 3.94 0.89 -8.75
N GLN A 150 3.73 1.10 -7.46
CA GLN A 150 3.39 2.41 -6.91
C GLN A 150 4.54 2.91 -6.05
N ASN A 151 5.01 4.10 -6.37
CA ASN A 151 6.04 4.80 -5.62
C ASN A 151 5.62 6.24 -5.33
N ARG A 152 6.22 6.87 -4.32
CA ARG A 152 6.13 8.32 -4.20
C ARG A 152 6.81 8.96 -5.38
N ASN A 153 6.29 10.09 -5.84
CA ASN A 153 6.99 10.88 -6.86
C ASN A 153 8.11 11.69 -6.22
N TYR A 154 9.29 11.08 -6.08
CA TYR A 154 10.45 11.72 -5.48
C TYR A 154 10.98 12.89 -6.31
N ASP A 155 10.73 12.93 -7.64
CA ASP A 155 11.01 14.10 -8.46
C ASP A 155 10.27 15.34 -7.93
N HIS A 156 9.02 15.15 -7.47
CA HIS A 156 8.20 16.20 -6.88
C HIS A 156 8.61 16.52 -5.43
N LEU A 157 8.72 15.49 -4.60
CA LEU A 157 8.92 15.64 -3.15
C LEU A 157 10.26 16.32 -2.84
N VAL A 158 11.35 15.83 -3.47
CA VAL A 158 12.70 16.36 -3.23
C VAL A 158 12.84 17.78 -3.79
N LYS A 159 12.36 18.00 -5.04
CA LYS A 159 12.44 19.32 -5.68
C LYS A 159 11.75 20.42 -4.88
N ASN A 160 10.60 20.11 -4.28
CA ASN A 160 9.77 21.09 -3.57
C ASN A 160 9.96 21.04 -2.04
N GLY A 161 10.86 20.20 -1.52
CA GLY A 161 11.12 20.07 -0.08
C GLY A 161 9.88 19.64 0.71
N ILE A 162 9.02 18.80 0.11
CA ILE A 162 7.76 18.38 0.75
C ILE A 162 8.06 17.33 1.81
N ARG A 163 7.96 17.74 3.07
CA ARG A 163 8.30 16.91 4.23
C ARG A 163 7.09 16.23 4.87
N PHE A 164 5.89 16.64 4.55
CA PHE A 164 4.69 16.19 5.25
C PHE A 164 3.69 15.61 4.25
N ALA A 165 3.18 14.41 4.55
CA ALA A 165 1.99 13.91 3.88
C ALA A 165 0.74 14.37 4.65
N PRO A 166 -0.42 14.51 3.99
CA PRO A 166 -1.68 14.77 4.69
C PRO A 166 -1.89 13.79 5.83
N PRO A 167 -2.32 14.27 7.03
CA PRO A 167 -2.61 13.37 8.14
C PRO A 167 -3.78 12.44 7.80
N THR A 168 -3.71 11.23 8.34
CA THR A 168 -4.81 10.26 8.26
C THR A 168 -5.21 9.83 9.67
N GLY A 169 -6.37 9.22 9.84
CA GLY A 169 -6.78 8.75 11.15
C GLY A 169 -8.17 8.13 11.16
N SER A 170 -8.52 7.59 12.30
CA SER A 170 -9.81 6.99 12.56
C SER A 170 -10.33 7.41 13.93
N ARG A 171 -11.65 7.49 14.07
CA ARG A 171 -12.32 7.78 15.34
C ARG A 171 -13.41 6.76 15.60
N ASN A 172 -13.40 6.21 16.81
CA ASN A 172 -14.43 5.28 17.28
C ASN A 172 -14.85 5.68 18.70
N GLY A 173 -16.00 6.35 18.81
CA GLY A 173 -16.48 6.87 20.10
C GLY A 173 -15.52 7.90 20.69
N THR A 174 -15.00 7.62 21.89
CA THR A 174 -14.02 8.46 22.62
C THR A 174 -12.58 8.21 22.21
N GLU A 175 -12.31 7.14 21.46
CA GLU A 175 -10.98 6.81 20.96
C GLU A 175 -10.74 7.45 19.59
N GLU A 176 -9.55 8.00 19.41
CA GLU A 176 -9.12 8.60 18.15
C GLU A 176 -7.64 8.28 17.91
N THR A 177 -7.34 7.85 16.69
CA THR A 177 -5.96 7.63 16.27
C THR A 177 -5.66 8.51 15.07
N LEU A 178 -4.57 9.29 15.16
CA LEU A 178 -4.10 10.15 14.08
C LEU A 178 -2.68 9.74 13.68
N PHE A 179 -2.40 9.78 12.38
CA PHE A 179 -1.09 9.46 11.80
C PHE A 179 -0.54 10.65 11.05
N PHE A 180 0.67 11.07 11.43
CA PHE A 180 1.45 12.07 10.74
C PHE A 180 2.68 11.40 10.14
N ARG A 181 2.92 11.62 8.85
CA ARG A 181 4.04 11.06 8.11
C ARG A 181 5.00 12.18 7.75
N LEU A 182 6.26 12.03 8.15
CA LEU A 182 7.31 13.03 7.97
C LEU A 182 8.45 12.43 7.14
N LEU A 183 9.07 13.27 6.33
CA LEU A 183 10.21 12.97 5.49
C LEU A 183 11.34 13.94 5.84
N ASP A 184 12.43 13.44 6.42
CA ASP A 184 13.63 14.23 6.68
C ASP A 184 14.70 13.84 5.67
N PHE A 185 14.97 14.77 4.74
CA PHE A 185 15.88 14.53 3.62
C PHE A 185 17.33 14.59 4.03
N SER A 186 18.09 13.56 3.65
CA SER A 186 19.54 13.48 3.66
C SER A 186 20.08 13.37 2.23
N PRO A 187 21.39 13.56 1.98
CA PRO A 187 21.91 13.54 0.61
C PRO A 187 21.69 12.24 -0.16
N LYS A 188 21.50 11.11 0.52
CA LYS A 188 21.35 9.77 -0.10
C LYS A 188 20.09 9.03 0.31
N SER A 189 19.45 9.43 1.39
CA SER A 189 18.31 8.74 1.99
C SER A 189 17.33 9.73 2.62
N ILE A 190 16.23 9.21 3.08
CA ILE A 190 15.16 9.95 3.76
C ILE A 190 14.81 9.20 5.04
N ASP A 191 14.86 9.89 6.17
CA ASP A 191 14.29 9.37 7.41
C ASP A 191 12.75 9.51 7.31
N TYR A 192 12.07 8.38 7.17
CA TYR A 192 10.62 8.31 7.12
C TYR A 192 10.08 8.02 8.51
N SER A 193 9.39 9.00 9.08
CA SER A 193 8.79 8.87 10.42
C SER A 193 7.28 8.82 10.34
N VAL A 194 6.68 7.90 11.10
CA VAL A 194 5.25 7.87 11.40
C VAL A 194 5.08 8.22 12.87
N VAL A 195 4.43 9.36 13.12
CA VAL A 195 3.98 9.78 14.44
C VAL A 195 2.52 9.35 14.58
N THR A 196 2.27 8.45 15.51
CA THR A 196 0.91 8.01 15.84
C THR A 196 0.48 8.69 17.13
N PHE A 197 -0.64 9.39 17.09
CA PHE A 197 -1.29 9.95 18.27
C PHE A 197 -2.52 9.09 18.61
N HIS A 198 -2.61 8.66 19.84
CA HIS A 198 -3.76 7.93 20.37
C HIS A 198 -4.47 8.78 21.42
N ARG A 199 -5.77 8.95 21.26
CA ARG A 199 -6.61 9.59 22.29
C ARG A 199 -7.47 8.54 22.97
N HIS A 200 -7.31 8.47 24.29
CA HIS A 200 -8.19 7.75 25.19
C HIS A 200 -8.89 8.76 26.09
N GLU A 201 -10.20 8.90 25.92
CA GLU A 201 -10.98 9.92 26.61
C GLU A 201 -10.43 11.34 26.38
N ASN A 202 -9.81 11.95 27.42
CA ASN A 202 -9.23 13.31 27.38
C ASN A 202 -7.69 13.32 27.33
N ARG A 203 -7.02 12.17 27.19
CA ARG A 203 -5.56 12.07 27.16
C ARG A 203 -5.09 11.68 25.77
N TRP A 204 -3.98 12.30 25.36
CA TRP A 204 -3.26 11.98 24.16
C TRP A 204 -1.91 11.38 24.50
N ASP A 205 -1.64 10.25 23.90
CA ASP A 205 -0.32 9.62 23.89
C ASP A 205 0.24 9.64 22.47
N SER A 206 1.56 9.63 22.31
CA SER A 206 2.19 9.61 21.00
C SER A 206 3.33 8.61 20.93
N ILE A 207 3.48 7.98 19.77
CA ILE A 207 4.58 7.07 19.47
C ILE A 207 5.19 7.51 18.16
N VAL A 208 6.51 7.65 18.11
CA VAL A 208 7.28 7.94 16.89
C VAL A 208 8.04 6.70 16.48
N ARG A 209 7.88 6.31 15.21
CA ARG A 209 8.66 5.24 14.57
C ARG A 209 9.33 5.79 13.33
N THR A 210 10.63 5.55 13.20
CA THR A 210 11.43 6.05 12.08
C THR A 210 12.14 4.89 11.40
N THR A 211 12.08 4.85 10.08
CA THR A 211 12.88 3.96 9.24
C THR A 211 13.54 4.76 8.12
N GLU A 212 14.60 4.22 7.54
CA GLU A 212 15.28 4.83 6.42
C GLU A 212 14.70 4.33 5.10
N ILE A 213 14.43 5.25 4.16
CA ILE A 213 14.00 4.96 2.79
C ILE A 213 14.92 5.66 1.77
N PHE A 214 14.95 5.13 0.54
CA PHE A 214 15.81 5.62 -0.52
C PHE A 214 14.96 6.16 -1.67
N PRO A 215 15.17 7.41 -2.10
CA PRO A 215 14.40 8.00 -3.19
C PRO A 215 14.82 7.39 -4.54
N TYR A 216 13.89 6.75 -5.23
CA TYR A 216 14.07 6.28 -6.61
C TYR A 216 13.27 7.17 -7.55
N PHE A 217 13.98 7.97 -8.36
CA PHE A 217 13.39 8.92 -9.30
C PHE A 217 12.84 8.20 -10.54
N LYS A 218 11.88 8.84 -11.23
CA LYS A 218 11.23 8.25 -12.42
C LYS A 218 12.22 7.75 -13.46
N ALA A 219 13.19 8.57 -13.85
CA ALA A 219 14.19 8.22 -14.88
C ALA A 219 15.05 7.01 -14.46
N GLU A 220 15.34 6.89 -13.18
CA GLU A 220 16.10 5.77 -12.62
C GLU A 220 15.29 4.48 -12.65
N LEU A 221 14.03 4.51 -12.19
CA LEU A 221 13.12 3.36 -12.26
C LEU A 221 12.90 2.90 -13.71
N GLU A 222 12.70 3.84 -14.64
CA GLU A 222 12.56 3.55 -16.06
C GLU A 222 13.79 2.82 -16.64
N SER A 223 15.00 3.29 -16.27
CA SER A 223 16.26 2.65 -16.67
C SER A 223 16.39 1.24 -16.11
N LEU A 224 16.06 1.04 -14.82
CA LEU A 224 16.13 -0.27 -14.17
C LEU A 224 15.12 -1.26 -14.76
N LEU A 225 13.88 -0.85 -14.99
CA LEU A 225 12.84 -1.67 -15.62
C LEU A 225 13.22 -2.10 -17.03
N LYS A 226 13.73 -1.16 -17.84
CA LYS A 226 14.27 -1.47 -19.18
C LYS A 226 15.43 -2.44 -19.13
N ALA A 227 16.36 -2.25 -18.20
CA ALA A 227 17.52 -3.13 -18.04
C ALA A 227 17.18 -4.55 -17.58
N VAL A 228 16.02 -4.74 -16.94
CA VAL A 228 15.49 -6.05 -16.54
C VAL A 228 14.79 -6.75 -17.72
N GLY A 229 14.29 -6.00 -18.71
CA GLY A 229 13.69 -6.55 -19.93
C GLY A 229 12.19 -6.29 -20.10
N PHE A 230 11.60 -5.39 -19.29
CA PHE A 230 10.23 -4.94 -19.54
C PHE A 230 10.15 -4.21 -20.88
N ARG A 231 9.13 -4.55 -21.68
CA ARG A 231 8.99 -4.07 -23.06
C ARG A 231 8.32 -2.71 -23.14
N LYS A 232 7.23 -2.56 -22.38
CA LYS A 232 6.40 -1.36 -22.34
C LYS A 232 6.36 -0.89 -20.88
N THR A 233 6.51 0.40 -20.69
CA THR A 233 6.46 1.01 -19.36
C THR A 233 5.71 2.32 -19.50
N ASP A 234 4.49 2.35 -18.96
CA ASP A 234 3.65 3.52 -18.90
C ASP A 234 3.70 4.11 -17.49
N PHE A 235 3.68 5.42 -17.39
CA PHE A 235 3.76 6.16 -16.14
C PHE A 235 2.53 7.02 -15.95
N TYR A 236 1.90 6.92 -14.77
CA TYR A 236 0.71 7.67 -14.42
C TYR A 236 0.92 8.40 -13.10
N ARG A 237 0.18 9.49 -12.88
CA ARG A 237 0.21 10.27 -11.62
C ARG A 237 -0.76 9.75 -10.57
N ASN A 238 -1.67 8.84 -10.95
CA ASN A 238 -2.69 8.25 -10.07
C ASN A 238 -3.29 6.98 -10.68
N PHE A 239 -4.18 6.33 -9.97
CA PHE A 239 -4.91 5.14 -10.43
C PHE A 239 -6.10 5.44 -11.37
N ASN A 240 -6.22 6.66 -11.92
CA ASN A 240 -7.21 7.00 -12.95
C ASN A 240 -6.62 6.98 -14.37
N PHE A 241 -5.42 6.42 -14.57
CA PHE A 241 -4.68 6.45 -15.84
C PHE A 241 -4.37 7.86 -16.35
N GLU A 242 -4.31 8.86 -15.46
CA GLU A 242 -3.86 10.19 -15.84
C GLU A 242 -2.34 10.19 -16.04
N ASP A 243 -1.90 10.79 -17.15
CA ASP A 243 -0.49 10.82 -17.53
C ASP A 243 0.40 11.37 -16.39
N TYR A 244 1.61 10.83 -16.32
CA TYR A 244 2.58 11.27 -15.33
C TYR A 244 2.74 12.80 -15.29
N ASP A 245 2.64 13.34 -14.10
CA ASP A 245 2.91 14.73 -13.81
C ASP A 245 4.08 14.84 -12.82
N LYS A 246 5.15 15.52 -13.23
CA LYS A 246 6.31 15.77 -12.37
C LYS A 246 5.98 16.57 -11.09
N ASN A 247 4.80 17.16 -11.02
CA ASN A 247 4.31 17.91 -9.85
C ASN A 247 3.25 17.14 -9.05
N GLY A 248 2.88 15.92 -9.48
CA GLY A 248 1.96 15.06 -8.75
C GLY A 248 2.66 14.32 -7.58
N PRO A 249 1.93 13.94 -6.53
CA PRO A 249 2.53 13.30 -5.34
C PRO A 249 2.92 11.84 -5.54
N GLU A 250 2.33 11.15 -6.51
CA GLU A 250 2.47 9.73 -6.75
C GLU A 250 3.04 9.41 -8.13
N LEU A 251 3.63 8.24 -8.24
CA LEU A 251 4.13 7.64 -9.46
C LEU A 251 3.60 6.21 -9.54
N ILE A 252 2.68 5.96 -10.48
CA ILE A 252 2.17 4.63 -10.80
C ILE A 252 2.85 4.17 -12.09
N VAL A 253 3.41 2.99 -12.08
CA VAL A 253 4.12 2.42 -13.22
C VAL A 253 3.43 1.13 -13.63
N VAL A 254 3.11 1.01 -14.91
CA VAL A 254 2.56 -0.20 -15.52
C VAL A 254 3.57 -0.74 -16.52
N CYS A 255 4.11 -1.91 -16.24
CA CYS A 255 5.11 -2.56 -17.11
C CYS A 255 4.54 -3.85 -17.69
N GLU A 256 4.91 -4.15 -18.95
CA GLU A 256 4.50 -5.39 -19.65
C GLU A 256 5.74 -6.25 -19.95
N LYS A 257 5.65 -7.56 -19.62
CA LYS A 257 6.60 -8.56 -20.08
C LYS A 257 6.22 -9.01 -21.49
N LYS A 258 7.20 -9.07 -22.41
CA LYS A 258 6.95 -9.51 -23.80
C LYS A 258 6.25 -10.87 -23.86
N GLY A 259 5.20 -10.96 -24.67
CA GLY A 259 4.46 -12.22 -24.92
C GLY A 259 2.95 -12.00 -24.96
N THR A 260 2.21 -13.11 -24.88
CA THR A 260 0.74 -13.10 -24.80
C THR A 260 0.30 -13.91 -23.60
N LEU A 261 -0.58 -13.35 -22.76
CA LEU A 261 -1.16 -14.06 -21.63
C LEU A 261 -1.96 -15.26 -22.10
N LYS A 262 -1.63 -16.41 -21.51
CA LYS A 262 -2.44 -17.63 -21.61
C LYS A 262 -3.05 -17.83 -20.24
N GLY A 263 -4.37 -17.76 -20.11
CA GLY A 263 -5.05 -17.96 -18.83
C GLY A 263 -4.60 -19.29 -18.18
N ARG A 264 -4.02 -19.21 -16.98
CA ARG A 264 -3.54 -20.35 -16.20
C ARG A 264 -4.13 -20.32 -14.80
N SER A 265 -4.14 -21.48 -14.13
CA SER A 265 -4.46 -21.62 -12.72
C SER A 265 -3.37 -21.00 -11.81
N ILE A 266 -3.69 -20.76 -10.54
CA ILE A 266 -2.78 -20.20 -9.53
C ILE A 266 -1.44 -20.95 -9.55
N PRO A 267 -0.29 -20.25 -9.60
CA PRO A 267 1.00 -20.87 -9.36
C PRO A 267 1.07 -21.47 -7.96
N LYS A 268 1.46 -22.73 -7.85
CA LYS A 268 1.65 -23.36 -6.55
C LYS A 268 2.97 -22.91 -5.94
N SER A 269 2.96 -22.55 -4.65
CA SER A 269 4.18 -22.30 -3.90
C SER A 269 5.01 -23.57 -3.81
N SER A 270 6.30 -23.52 -4.16
CA SER A 270 7.25 -24.62 -4.00
C SER A 270 7.81 -24.73 -2.56
N ALA A 271 7.28 -24.00 -1.59
CA ALA A 271 7.69 -24.07 -0.21
C ALA A 271 7.42 -25.47 0.38
N GLY A 272 8.47 -26.11 0.92
CA GLY A 272 8.40 -27.35 1.68
C GLY A 272 7.42 -27.29 2.87
N PRO A 273 7.25 -28.36 3.67
CA PRO A 273 6.02 -28.68 4.39
C PRO A 273 5.72 -27.85 5.64
N GLU A 274 5.68 -26.53 5.54
CA GLU A 274 4.84 -25.72 6.41
C GLU A 274 3.55 -25.42 5.65
N ARG A 275 2.64 -26.38 5.66
CA ARG A 275 1.28 -26.22 5.18
C ARG A 275 0.64 -25.06 5.92
N ALA A 276 0.45 -23.94 5.19
CA ALA A 276 -0.57 -22.99 5.59
C ALA A 276 -1.88 -23.78 5.74
N THR A 277 -2.40 -23.84 6.96
CA THR A 277 -3.63 -24.57 7.29
C THR A 277 -4.75 -23.97 6.44
N ARG A 278 -5.15 -24.69 5.41
CA ARG A 278 -6.34 -24.36 4.61
C ARG A 278 -7.51 -24.41 5.59
N ILE A 279 -8.06 -23.26 5.95
CA ILE A 279 -9.27 -23.19 6.74
C ILE A 279 -10.43 -23.60 5.84
N THR A 280 -10.59 -24.91 5.64
CA THR A 280 -11.81 -25.51 5.14
C THR A 280 -12.67 -25.83 6.37
N LYS A 281 -13.47 -24.88 6.82
CA LYS A 281 -14.70 -25.17 7.55
C LYS A 281 -15.85 -24.59 6.75
N GLU A 282 -16.56 -25.47 6.06
CA GLU A 282 -17.96 -25.24 5.77
C GLU A 282 -18.68 -25.06 7.11
N THR A 283 -18.86 -23.83 7.54
CA THR A 283 -19.83 -23.50 8.58
C THR A 283 -21.09 -23.09 7.88
N LYS A 284 -22.15 -23.90 8.02
CA LYS A 284 -23.53 -23.48 7.76
C LYS A 284 -23.74 -22.06 8.29
N PRO A 285 -24.46 -21.20 7.57
CA PRO A 285 -24.75 -19.86 8.05
C PRO A 285 -25.48 -19.94 9.39
N PRO A 286 -25.12 -19.12 10.38
CA PRO A 286 -25.86 -19.01 11.63
C PRO A 286 -27.28 -18.51 11.30
N ARG A 287 -28.27 -19.09 11.94
CA ARG A 287 -29.67 -18.63 11.89
C ARG A 287 -29.73 -17.17 12.30
N GLU A 288 -30.53 -16.43 11.56
CA GLU A 288 -30.79 -15.01 11.77
C GLU A 288 -31.20 -14.73 13.23
N GLY A 289 -30.39 -13.95 13.92
CA GLY A 289 -30.74 -13.22 15.13
C GLY A 289 -30.98 -11.73 14.74
N PRO A 290 -31.76 -10.97 15.48
CA PRO A 290 -32.39 -9.76 14.97
C PRO A 290 -31.45 -8.60 14.75
N THR A 291 -31.54 -8.02 13.54
CA THR A 291 -31.32 -6.62 13.15
C THR A 291 -30.04 -5.91 13.65
N GLY A 292 -29.00 -5.95 12.83
CA GLY A 292 -27.89 -5.01 12.86
C GLY A 292 -27.68 -4.40 11.46
N GLY A 293 -27.80 -3.09 11.39
CA GLY A 293 -28.02 -2.23 10.24
C GLY A 293 -27.13 -2.42 9.02
N ASN A 294 -27.81 -2.25 7.94
CA ASN A 294 -27.41 -2.14 6.55
C ASN A 294 -26.28 -1.10 6.32
N LEU A 295 -25.04 -1.53 6.08
CA LEU A 295 -23.84 -0.71 5.89
C LEU A 295 -23.65 -0.20 4.45
N LEU A 296 -24.73 -0.12 3.66
CA LEU A 296 -24.73 0.44 2.30
C LEU A 296 -25.98 1.31 2.05
N ARG A 297 -26.17 2.34 2.84
CA ARG A 297 -26.98 3.49 2.43
C ARG A 297 -26.18 4.76 2.66
N GLN A 298 -25.90 5.42 1.56
CA GLN A 298 -25.41 6.78 1.49
C GLN A 298 -26.53 7.71 1.96
N ASP A 299 -26.44 8.22 3.18
CA ASP A 299 -27.21 9.40 3.58
C ASP A 299 -26.32 10.62 3.40
N LYS A 300 -26.71 11.45 2.42
CA LYS A 300 -26.21 12.81 2.26
C LYS A 300 -26.69 13.64 3.45
N PRO A 301 -25.83 14.30 4.21
CA PRO A 301 -26.29 15.29 5.17
C PRO A 301 -26.59 16.60 4.43
N LYS A 302 -27.86 16.88 4.20
CA LYS A 302 -28.35 18.24 4.10
C LYS A 302 -28.38 18.83 5.51
N ARG A 303 -27.46 19.72 5.82
CA ARG A 303 -27.64 20.72 6.85
C ARG A 303 -27.02 22.02 6.37
N GLU A 304 -27.90 22.92 5.94
CA GLU A 304 -27.63 24.34 5.87
C GLU A 304 -27.33 24.86 7.28
N LEU A 305 -26.19 25.49 7.44
CA LEU A 305 -25.88 26.26 8.63
C LEU A 305 -26.43 27.68 8.45
N PRO A 306 -27.14 28.24 9.44
CA PRO A 306 -27.63 29.61 9.35
C PRO A 306 -26.44 30.59 9.44
N ALA A 307 -26.43 31.54 8.49
CA ALA A 307 -25.59 32.69 8.51
C ALA A 307 -26.06 33.65 9.61
N SER A 308 -25.33 33.76 10.72
CA SER A 308 -25.33 35.00 11.51
C SER A 308 -24.16 35.03 12.50
N THR A 309 -23.47 36.16 12.48
CA THR A 309 -22.76 36.83 13.57
C THR A 309 -21.34 36.35 13.91
N LEU A 310 -20.37 36.83 13.13
CA LEU A 310 -19.04 37.14 13.69
C LEU A 310 -18.73 38.62 13.43
N LYS A 311 -19.14 39.47 14.38
CA LYS A 311 -18.64 40.85 14.52
C LYS A 311 -17.32 40.81 15.28
N GLY A 312 -16.27 41.29 14.65
CA GLY A 312 -15.19 42.09 15.15
C GLY A 312 -14.47 41.70 16.44
N ALA A 313 -13.32 41.01 16.29
CA ALA A 313 -12.26 41.12 17.29
C ALA A 313 -10.98 41.68 16.63
N LYS A 314 -10.68 42.97 16.85
CA LYS A 314 -9.41 43.61 16.46
C LYS A 314 -8.29 43.12 17.36
N VAL A 315 -7.38 42.32 16.84
CA VAL A 315 -6.13 41.98 17.53
C VAL A 315 -5.13 43.12 17.29
N LYS A 316 -4.76 43.83 18.34
CA LYS A 316 -3.65 44.82 18.35
C LYS A 316 -2.32 44.07 18.43
N VAL A 317 -1.53 44.08 17.37
CA VAL A 317 -0.13 43.63 17.38
C VAL A 317 0.75 44.81 17.83
N LYS A 318 1.51 44.61 18.94
CA LYS A 318 2.55 45.58 19.37
C LYS A 318 3.86 45.27 18.63
N PRO A 319 4.61 46.28 18.18
CA PRO A 319 5.89 46.06 17.51
C PRO A 319 6.99 45.67 18.50
N VAL A 320 7.80 44.67 18.11
CA VAL A 320 9.02 44.26 18.84
C VAL A 320 10.14 45.22 18.47
N ARG A 321 10.72 45.90 19.49
CA ARG A 321 11.92 46.73 19.35
C ARG A 321 13.16 45.85 19.16
N LYS A 322 13.93 46.14 18.11
CA LYS A 322 15.30 45.64 17.92
C LYS A 322 16.23 46.19 19.00
N LYS A 323 17.00 45.33 19.58
CA LYS A 323 18.32 45.61 20.16
C LYS A 323 19.31 44.65 19.54
#